data_9911961e40e0d331b830f5eca987b141
#
_entry.id   9911961e40e0d331b830f5eca987b141
#
_cell.length_a   1.000
_cell.length_b   1.000
_cell.length_c   1.000
_cell.angle_alpha   90.00
_cell.angle_beta   90.00
_cell.angle_gamma   90.00
#
_symmetry.space_group_name_H-M   'P 1'
#
loop_
_entity.id
_entity.type
_entity.pdbx_description
1 polymer ?
#
loop_
_entity_poly.entity_id
_entity_poly.type
_entity_poly.pdbx_seq_one_letter_code
_entity_poly.pdbx_strand_id
1 'polypeptide(L)'
;MESSVWGVVMILLKNISYTTNSNEKILDDINLNIKKGEFVVITGKSGSGKTTLASVINGLISHYYEGTLTGEAYINGEKINDLELSKIGNQVGTVFQDPRSQFFMMDPFNEVAFGLCNRCLNKDEIKQRVKNSLQIFGIEHLKEKSIFKLSSGEKQKVAIASCYAMKPDIYLFDEPTANLDIQSIFDLRDILIELKKTGKTIVVLEHRLFYLTELLDRIIVLNDGKIEGEYSSQYLIEIQSKHRDIRSLYLNDLEVVNQKEPKIEETPILEVKKLSYFHSKTENYSILKDISITAFGNEIIGIIGENGVGKTTFGRLCAGLLKEKNGSIFIQGKKLKYKKRLGKVYFVMQDSDFQLFAGSVKEELSIGKPNVKLTDEEKNKILSKFGISDFEDRHPMTLSRGQKQRLTIATAVSSESKVIFFDEPTSGLDKNSMDLVSKSILGISDADKVLFVISHDYEFLLSVCNRIIYFQNGSIEADFKLNNDTKKKLWEILSKGR
;
A
#
# COMPACT_ATOMS: atom_id res chain seq x y z
N MET A 1 -6.05 43.84 -11.36
CA MET A 1 -5.09 42.75 -11.55
C MET A 1 -5.49 41.45 -10.87
N GLU A 2 -6.31 41.46 -9.81
CA GLU A 2 -6.74 40.23 -9.10
C GLU A 2 -7.71 39.34 -9.91
N SER A 3 -8.62 39.92 -10.69
CA SER A 3 -9.62 39.14 -11.47
C SER A 3 -9.02 38.27 -12.59
N SER A 4 -7.83 38.58 -13.10
CA SER A 4 -7.17 37.81 -14.16
C SER A 4 -6.41 36.56 -13.63
N VAL A 5 -6.07 36.53 -12.34
CA VAL A 5 -5.37 35.38 -11.71
C VAL A 5 -6.33 34.21 -11.49
N TRP A 6 -7.57 34.49 -11.08
CA TRP A 6 -8.56 33.48 -10.74
C TRP A 6 -9.12 32.69 -11.93
N GLY A 7 -8.97 33.18 -13.16
CA GLY A 7 -9.36 32.45 -14.37
C GLY A 7 -8.46 31.26 -14.69
N VAL A 8 -7.28 31.18 -14.09
CA VAL A 8 -6.23 30.17 -14.36
C VAL A 8 -5.94 29.31 -13.15
N VAL A 9 -6.08 29.83 -11.92
CA VAL A 9 -5.76 29.12 -10.67
C VAL A 9 -7.00 28.43 -10.12
N MET A 10 -6.89 27.10 -9.88
CA MET A 10 -7.97 26.29 -9.33
C MET A 10 -7.83 26.10 -7.81
N ILE A 11 -6.62 25.88 -7.31
CA ILE A 11 -6.32 25.76 -5.88
C ILE A 11 -5.22 26.75 -5.55
N LEU A 12 -5.42 27.56 -4.50
CA LEU A 12 -4.42 28.49 -4.00
C LEU A 12 -4.31 28.38 -2.49
N LEU A 13 -3.13 28.05 -2.01
CA LEU A 13 -2.77 28.01 -0.60
C LEU A 13 -1.73 29.11 -0.34
N LYS A 14 -1.98 29.96 0.68
CA LYS A 14 -1.09 31.07 1.08
C LYS A 14 -0.72 30.93 2.55
N ASN A 15 0.56 30.72 2.83
CA ASN A 15 1.14 30.64 4.17
C ASN A 15 0.38 29.65 5.09
N ILE A 16 -0.06 28.51 4.52
CA ILE A 16 -0.81 27.50 5.27
C ILE A 16 0.09 26.82 6.29
N SER A 17 -0.27 26.95 7.57
CA SER A 17 0.31 26.14 8.64
C SER A 17 -0.81 25.49 9.44
N TYR A 18 -0.59 24.24 9.86
CA TYR A 18 -1.52 23.50 10.68
C TYR A 18 -0.82 22.84 11.86
N THR A 19 -1.36 23.06 13.05
CA THR A 19 -0.88 22.49 14.32
C THR A 19 -2.02 21.73 14.99
N THR A 20 -1.75 20.50 15.39
CA THR A 20 -2.73 19.64 16.10
C THR A 20 -2.93 20.12 17.54
N ASN A 21 -3.98 19.63 18.22
CA ASN A 21 -4.22 19.89 19.65
C ASN A 21 -3.09 19.40 20.57
N SER A 22 -2.27 18.47 20.11
CA SER A 22 -1.06 18.02 20.82
C SER A 22 0.15 18.95 20.62
N ASN A 23 -0.03 20.13 20.04
CA ASN A 23 1.03 21.08 19.67
C ASN A 23 2.05 20.55 18.64
N GLU A 24 1.71 19.54 17.89
CA GLU A 24 2.55 19.06 16.79
C GLU A 24 2.22 19.85 15.52
N LYS A 25 3.22 20.54 14.96
CA LYS A 25 3.09 21.30 13.71
C LYS A 25 3.27 20.34 12.52
N ILE A 26 2.20 20.09 11.78
CA ILE A 26 2.17 19.13 10.65
C ILE A 26 2.43 19.83 9.32
N LEU A 27 1.91 21.06 9.12
CA LEU A 27 2.20 21.87 7.95
C LEU A 27 2.82 23.19 8.40
N ASP A 28 3.82 23.67 7.68
CA ASP A 28 4.59 24.86 8.02
C ASP A 28 4.84 25.71 6.78
N ASP A 29 4.10 26.81 6.69
CA ASP A 29 4.22 27.86 5.66
C ASP A 29 4.09 27.32 4.21
N ILE A 30 3.07 26.50 3.96
CA ILE A 30 2.79 25.98 2.63
C ILE A 30 2.23 27.08 1.74
N ASN A 31 2.95 27.35 0.65
CA ASN A 31 2.54 28.23 -0.44
C ASN A 31 2.44 27.39 -1.73
N LEU A 32 1.22 27.23 -2.26
CA LEU A 32 0.96 26.36 -3.41
C LEU A 32 -0.12 26.95 -4.28
N ASN A 33 0.10 26.94 -5.60
CA ASN A 33 -0.92 27.21 -6.59
C ASN A 33 -1.04 26.03 -7.57
N ILE A 34 -2.26 25.63 -7.89
CA ILE A 34 -2.53 24.58 -8.89
C ILE A 34 -3.47 25.21 -9.94
N LYS A 35 -3.08 25.07 -11.21
CA LYS A 35 -3.83 25.65 -12.31
C LYS A 35 -5.02 24.75 -12.71
N LYS A 36 -6.01 25.35 -13.36
CA LYS A 36 -7.15 24.61 -13.91
C LYS A 36 -6.65 23.60 -14.96
N GLY A 37 -7.09 22.35 -14.83
CA GLY A 37 -6.72 21.25 -15.75
C GLY A 37 -5.30 20.70 -15.54
N GLU A 38 -4.57 21.17 -14.54
CA GLU A 38 -3.23 20.67 -14.21
C GLU A 38 -3.30 19.31 -13.52
N PHE A 39 -2.39 18.40 -13.86
CA PHE A 39 -2.16 17.13 -13.19
C PHE A 39 -0.93 17.25 -12.29
N VAL A 40 -1.16 17.35 -10.98
CA VAL A 40 -0.10 17.55 -9.98
C VAL A 40 0.07 16.31 -9.14
N VAL A 41 1.30 15.86 -8.97
CA VAL A 41 1.66 14.80 -8.03
C VAL A 41 2.36 15.40 -6.82
N ILE A 42 1.93 15.04 -5.62
CA ILE A 42 2.55 15.44 -4.36
C ILE A 42 3.15 14.19 -3.74
N THR A 43 4.47 14.18 -3.56
CA THR A 43 5.20 13.06 -2.97
C THR A 43 6.05 13.51 -1.78
N GLY A 44 6.63 12.56 -1.06
CA GLY A 44 7.47 12.83 0.12
C GLY A 44 7.38 11.69 1.13
N LYS A 45 8.12 11.78 2.22
CA LYS A 45 8.16 10.76 3.28
C LYS A 45 6.80 10.53 3.93
N SER A 46 6.61 9.39 4.55
CA SER A 46 5.47 9.15 5.44
C SER A 46 5.55 10.14 6.62
N GLY A 47 4.40 10.73 6.96
CA GLY A 47 4.35 11.78 7.99
C GLY A 47 4.79 13.16 7.53
N SER A 48 5.13 13.38 6.25
CA SER A 48 5.50 14.71 5.73
C SER A 48 4.33 15.71 5.62
N GLY A 49 3.09 15.30 5.96
CA GLY A 49 1.91 16.15 5.92
C GLY A 49 1.07 16.05 4.65
N LYS A 50 1.30 15.06 3.74
CA LYS A 50 0.54 14.89 2.49
C LYS A 50 -0.97 14.78 2.72
N THR A 51 -1.42 13.81 3.52
CA THR A 51 -2.84 13.61 3.85
C THR A 51 -3.45 14.83 4.55
N THR A 52 -2.67 15.51 5.39
CA THR A 52 -3.08 16.77 6.03
C THR A 52 -3.28 17.87 4.99
N LEU A 53 -2.36 17.99 4.02
CA LEU A 53 -2.49 18.93 2.91
C LEU A 53 -3.73 18.61 2.04
N ALA A 54 -4.00 17.33 1.74
CA ALA A 54 -5.23 16.90 1.10
C ALA A 54 -6.47 17.33 1.92
N SER A 55 -6.40 17.19 3.25
CA SER A 55 -7.48 17.57 4.17
C SER A 55 -7.69 19.08 4.28
N VAL A 56 -6.67 19.89 3.99
CA VAL A 56 -6.85 21.33 3.78
C VAL A 56 -7.60 21.60 2.48
N ILE A 57 -7.20 20.96 1.37
CA ILE A 57 -7.80 21.16 0.05
C ILE A 57 -9.27 20.74 0.01
N ASN A 58 -9.63 19.61 0.64
CA ASN A 58 -11.02 19.14 0.67
C ASN A 58 -11.86 19.72 1.83
N GLY A 59 -11.30 20.63 2.61
CA GLY A 59 -11.99 21.37 3.68
C GLY A 59 -12.17 20.61 4.99
N LEU A 60 -11.69 19.36 5.10
CA LEU A 60 -11.84 18.57 6.34
C LEU A 60 -11.09 19.18 7.52
N ILE A 61 -9.92 19.78 7.31
CA ILE A 61 -9.17 20.47 8.37
C ILE A 61 -9.97 21.66 8.91
N SER A 62 -10.60 22.42 8.04
CA SER A 62 -11.34 23.62 8.44
C SER A 62 -12.65 23.34 9.16
N HIS A 63 -13.25 22.16 8.94
CA HIS A 63 -14.62 21.89 9.38
C HIS A 63 -14.79 20.66 10.29
N TYR A 64 -13.83 19.74 10.30
CA TYR A 64 -13.97 18.45 10.97
C TYR A 64 -12.84 18.12 11.93
N TYR A 65 -11.58 18.37 11.55
CA TYR A 65 -10.44 18.05 12.42
C TYR A 65 -10.16 19.18 13.41
N GLU A 66 -9.90 18.80 14.64
CA GLU A 66 -9.50 19.73 15.69
C GLU A 66 -8.03 20.13 15.53
N GLY A 67 -7.74 21.42 15.70
CA GLY A 67 -6.39 22.00 15.58
C GLY A 67 -6.45 23.46 15.17
N THR A 68 -5.27 24.06 14.96
CA THR A 68 -5.15 25.45 14.54
C THR A 68 -4.63 25.52 13.12
N LEU A 69 -5.48 25.96 12.20
CA LEU A 69 -5.13 26.28 10.81
C LEU A 69 -4.90 27.78 10.68
N THR A 70 -3.74 28.18 10.13
CA THR A 70 -3.41 29.57 9.80
C THR A 70 -3.12 29.71 8.31
N GLY A 71 -3.17 30.94 7.78
CA GLY A 71 -3.05 31.21 6.35
C GLY A 71 -4.40 31.19 5.64
N GLU A 72 -4.37 31.17 4.33
CA GLU A 72 -5.58 31.24 3.49
C GLU A 72 -5.58 30.16 2.41
N ALA A 73 -6.67 29.42 2.31
CA ALA A 73 -6.88 28.39 1.30
C ALA A 73 -8.10 28.73 0.43
N TYR A 74 -7.93 28.64 -0.88
CA TYR A 74 -8.97 28.97 -1.85
C TYR A 74 -9.14 27.85 -2.88
N ILE A 75 -10.38 27.59 -3.28
CA ILE A 75 -10.77 26.72 -4.40
C ILE A 75 -11.60 27.56 -5.35
N ASN A 76 -11.20 27.57 -6.62
CA ASN A 76 -11.91 28.29 -7.69
C ASN A 76 -12.23 29.77 -7.30
N GLY A 77 -11.31 30.41 -6.55
CA GLY A 77 -11.43 31.80 -6.07
C GLY A 77 -12.27 31.99 -4.80
N GLU A 78 -12.90 30.97 -4.28
CA GLU A 78 -13.67 31.00 -3.03
C GLU A 78 -12.82 30.52 -1.84
N LYS A 79 -12.86 31.22 -0.72
CA LYS A 79 -12.10 30.86 0.49
C LYS A 79 -12.73 29.62 1.15
N ILE A 80 -11.93 28.57 1.37
CA ILE A 80 -12.41 27.27 1.86
C ILE A 80 -13.10 27.40 3.23
N ASN A 81 -12.57 28.25 4.13
CA ASN A 81 -13.13 28.42 5.47
C ASN A 81 -14.52 29.07 5.46
N ASP A 82 -14.88 29.77 4.37
CA ASP A 82 -16.16 30.48 4.25
C ASP A 82 -17.22 29.62 3.53
N LEU A 83 -16.82 28.44 3.02
CA LEU A 83 -17.69 27.51 2.29
C LEU A 83 -18.22 26.43 3.22
N GLU A 84 -19.48 26.05 3.04
CA GLU A 84 -19.99 24.82 3.64
C GLU A 84 -19.29 23.58 3.05
N LEU A 85 -19.09 22.54 3.88
CA LEU A 85 -18.42 21.31 3.45
C LEU A 85 -19.15 20.64 2.26
N SER A 86 -20.47 20.76 2.19
CA SER A 86 -21.30 20.30 1.08
C SER A 86 -20.90 20.98 -0.26
N LYS A 87 -20.63 22.30 -0.23
CA LYS A 87 -20.20 23.08 -1.39
C LYS A 87 -18.80 22.71 -1.82
N ILE A 88 -17.88 22.50 -0.86
CA ILE A 88 -16.52 22.01 -1.12
C ILE A 88 -16.58 20.61 -1.78
N GLY A 89 -17.35 19.68 -1.23
CA GLY A 89 -17.52 18.32 -1.78
C GLY A 89 -18.19 18.27 -3.16
N ASN A 90 -18.83 19.38 -3.59
CA ASN A 90 -19.31 19.52 -4.96
C ASN A 90 -18.20 19.89 -5.95
N GLN A 91 -17.17 20.59 -5.49
CA GLN A 91 -16.04 21.04 -6.31
C GLN A 91 -14.86 20.08 -6.26
N VAL A 92 -14.62 19.44 -5.07
CA VAL A 92 -13.51 18.52 -4.84
C VAL A 92 -14.05 17.12 -4.59
N GLY A 93 -13.78 16.21 -5.51
CA GLY A 93 -14.03 14.79 -5.34
C GLY A 93 -12.79 14.12 -4.76
N THR A 94 -12.89 13.57 -3.55
CA THR A 94 -11.78 12.93 -2.85
C THR A 94 -11.92 11.40 -2.90
N VAL A 95 -10.82 10.73 -3.24
CA VAL A 95 -10.65 9.28 -3.11
C VAL A 95 -9.61 9.04 -2.04
N PHE A 96 -10.03 8.46 -0.90
CA PHE A 96 -9.18 8.23 0.26
C PHE A 96 -8.31 6.98 0.11
N GLN A 97 -7.25 6.90 0.90
CA GLN A 97 -6.27 5.81 0.92
C GLN A 97 -6.92 4.43 1.14
N ASP A 98 -7.90 4.34 2.04
CA ASP A 98 -8.70 3.13 2.23
C ASP A 98 -10.12 3.35 1.70
N PRO A 99 -10.48 2.78 0.54
CA PRO A 99 -11.83 2.89 -0.02
C PRO A 99 -12.92 2.42 0.93
N ARG A 100 -12.60 1.47 1.85
CA ARG A 100 -13.60 0.92 2.80
C ARG A 100 -14.11 1.97 3.78
N SER A 101 -13.27 2.93 4.15
CA SER A 101 -13.66 4.02 5.06
C SER A 101 -14.60 5.03 4.41
N GLN A 102 -14.76 4.97 3.08
CA GLN A 102 -15.54 5.89 2.28
C GLN A 102 -16.92 5.33 1.93
N PHE A 103 -17.15 4.00 2.05
CA PHE A 103 -18.37 3.35 1.61
C PHE A 103 -19.48 3.42 2.65
N PHE A 104 -20.67 3.80 2.19
CA PHE A 104 -21.90 3.86 2.97
C PHE A 104 -22.90 2.76 2.58
N MET A 105 -22.83 2.25 1.34
CA MET A 105 -23.79 1.32 0.78
C MET A 105 -23.24 -0.10 0.70
N MET A 106 -24.13 -1.06 0.46
CA MET A 106 -23.78 -2.48 0.45
C MET A 106 -23.34 -2.98 -0.93
N ASP A 107 -23.68 -2.25 -1.99
CA ASP A 107 -23.39 -2.60 -3.37
C ASP A 107 -22.94 -1.40 -4.19
N PRO A 108 -22.19 -1.63 -5.29
CA PRO A 108 -21.63 -0.56 -6.12
C PRO A 108 -22.65 0.37 -6.76
N PHE A 109 -23.83 -0.13 -7.14
CA PHE A 109 -24.84 0.71 -7.76
C PHE A 109 -25.33 1.79 -6.79
N ASN A 110 -25.71 1.39 -5.59
CA ASN A 110 -26.20 2.31 -4.57
C ASN A 110 -25.09 3.19 -4.02
N GLU A 111 -23.83 2.70 -3.94
CA GLU A 111 -22.68 3.50 -3.54
C GLU A 111 -22.41 4.66 -4.51
N VAL A 112 -22.42 4.39 -5.82
CA VAL A 112 -22.26 5.44 -6.84
C VAL A 112 -23.44 6.39 -6.87
N ALA A 113 -24.66 5.90 -6.59
CA ALA A 113 -25.87 6.72 -6.52
C ALA A 113 -25.93 7.62 -5.27
N PHE A 114 -25.28 7.24 -4.19
CA PHE A 114 -25.42 7.87 -2.86
C PHE A 114 -25.15 9.38 -2.90
N GLY A 115 -24.00 9.78 -3.44
CA GLY A 115 -23.65 11.20 -3.55
C GLY A 115 -24.59 11.98 -4.46
N LEU A 116 -25.08 11.36 -5.54
CA LEU A 116 -26.03 11.99 -6.46
C LEU A 116 -27.41 12.21 -5.82
N CYS A 117 -27.85 11.25 -4.99
CA CYS A 117 -29.09 11.38 -4.21
C CYS A 117 -29.00 12.55 -3.22
N ASN A 118 -27.86 12.71 -2.54
CA ASN A 118 -27.63 13.82 -1.62
C ASN A 118 -27.66 15.19 -2.30
N ARG A 119 -27.39 15.24 -3.62
CA ARG A 119 -27.54 16.45 -4.46
C ARG A 119 -28.98 16.68 -4.95
N CYS A 120 -29.93 15.86 -4.56
CA CYS A 120 -31.33 15.94 -4.96
C CYS A 120 -31.53 15.94 -6.52
N LEU A 121 -30.69 15.21 -7.25
CA LEU A 121 -30.84 15.05 -8.69
C LEU A 121 -32.10 14.19 -8.99
N ASN A 122 -32.66 14.33 -10.19
CA ASN A 122 -33.80 13.52 -10.60
C ASN A 122 -33.39 12.04 -10.82
N LYS A 123 -34.35 11.12 -10.68
CA LYS A 123 -34.09 9.66 -10.72
C LYS A 123 -33.47 9.18 -12.04
N ASP A 124 -33.86 9.78 -13.16
CA ASP A 124 -33.38 9.35 -14.48
C ASP A 124 -31.95 9.81 -14.70
N GLU A 125 -31.61 11.02 -14.26
CA GLU A 125 -30.24 11.53 -14.28
C GLU A 125 -29.32 10.70 -13.37
N ILE A 126 -29.77 10.34 -12.16
CA ILE A 126 -29.01 9.47 -11.26
C ILE A 126 -28.71 8.13 -11.94
N LYS A 127 -29.75 7.44 -12.46
CA LYS A 127 -29.58 6.17 -13.14
C LYS A 127 -28.61 6.26 -14.31
N GLN A 128 -28.72 7.33 -15.12
CA GLN A 128 -27.84 7.54 -16.28
C GLN A 128 -26.39 7.76 -15.85
N ARG A 129 -26.15 8.62 -14.85
CA ARG A 129 -24.79 8.90 -14.33
C ARG A 129 -24.16 7.66 -13.70
N VAL A 130 -24.93 6.90 -12.89
CA VAL A 130 -24.46 5.65 -12.30
C VAL A 130 -24.07 4.65 -13.38
N LYS A 131 -24.98 4.37 -14.32
CA LYS A 131 -24.72 3.45 -15.43
C LYS A 131 -23.46 3.86 -16.22
N ASN A 132 -23.36 5.12 -16.58
CA ASN A 132 -22.21 5.65 -17.33
C ASN A 132 -20.91 5.46 -16.53
N SER A 133 -20.91 5.79 -15.23
CA SER A 133 -19.72 5.62 -14.38
C SER A 133 -19.30 4.15 -14.26
N LEU A 134 -20.25 3.24 -14.01
CA LEU A 134 -19.93 1.81 -13.90
C LEU A 134 -19.40 1.23 -15.23
N GLN A 135 -19.89 1.71 -16.37
CA GLN A 135 -19.41 1.30 -17.70
C GLN A 135 -18.01 1.82 -18.01
N ILE A 136 -17.73 3.11 -17.76
CA ILE A 136 -16.40 3.71 -17.99
C ILE A 136 -15.31 2.96 -17.19
N PHE A 137 -15.61 2.57 -15.94
CA PHE A 137 -14.67 1.87 -15.10
C PHE A 137 -14.70 0.34 -15.23
N GLY A 138 -15.52 -0.19 -16.17
CA GLY A 138 -15.60 -1.63 -16.46
C GLY A 138 -16.15 -2.48 -15.31
N ILE A 139 -16.93 -1.90 -14.40
CA ILE A 139 -17.45 -2.55 -13.18
C ILE A 139 -18.99 -2.74 -13.19
N GLU A 140 -19.66 -2.62 -14.34
CA GLU A 140 -21.12 -2.81 -14.45
C GLU A 140 -21.55 -4.23 -13.98
N HIS A 141 -20.72 -5.23 -14.22
CA HIS A 141 -20.93 -6.61 -13.76
C HIS A 141 -20.88 -6.80 -12.24
N LEU A 142 -20.42 -5.79 -11.49
CA LEU A 142 -20.33 -5.78 -10.03
C LEU A 142 -21.51 -5.08 -9.37
N LYS A 143 -22.39 -4.41 -10.11
CA LYS A 143 -23.39 -3.45 -9.62
C LYS A 143 -24.25 -3.93 -8.46
N GLU A 144 -24.53 -5.25 -8.38
CA GLU A 144 -25.37 -5.88 -7.35
C GLU A 144 -24.56 -6.76 -6.39
N LYS A 145 -23.23 -6.86 -6.56
CA LYS A 145 -22.40 -7.63 -5.66
C LYS A 145 -22.17 -6.88 -4.34
N SER A 146 -22.04 -7.62 -3.26
CA SER A 146 -21.67 -7.01 -1.98
C SER A 146 -20.28 -6.39 -2.06
N ILE A 147 -20.14 -5.10 -1.71
CA ILE A 147 -18.87 -4.36 -1.67
C ILE A 147 -17.84 -5.07 -0.77
N PHE A 148 -18.26 -5.73 0.29
CA PHE A 148 -17.37 -6.46 1.19
C PHE A 148 -16.67 -7.66 0.53
N LYS A 149 -17.26 -8.20 -0.55
CA LYS A 149 -16.72 -9.33 -1.31
C LYS A 149 -15.84 -8.92 -2.49
N LEU A 150 -15.73 -7.62 -2.76
CA LEU A 150 -14.92 -7.09 -3.84
C LEU A 150 -13.42 -7.14 -3.47
N SER A 151 -12.57 -7.35 -4.48
CA SER A 151 -11.12 -7.18 -4.36
C SER A 151 -10.74 -5.72 -4.07
N SER A 152 -9.51 -5.48 -3.63
CA SER A 152 -9.01 -4.11 -3.38
C SER A 152 -9.09 -3.24 -4.64
N GLY A 153 -8.71 -3.77 -5.82
CA GLY A 153 -8.80 -3.04 -7.09
C GLY A 153 -10.24 -2.74 -7.49
N GLU A 154 -11.18 -3.70 -7.32
CA GLU A 154 -12.61 -3.44 -7.59
C GLU A 154 -13.18 -2.39 -6.65
N LYS A 155 -12.83 -2.42 -5.36
CA LYS A 155 -13.22 -1.38 -4.39
C LYS A 155 -12.70 0.00 -4.79
N GLN A 156 -11.44 0.08 -5.22
CA GLN A 156 -10.83 1.33 -5.70
C GLN A 156 -11.61 1.88 -6.91
N LYS A 157 -11.93 1.02 -7.88
CA LYS A 157 -12.75 1.42 -9.04
C LYS A 157 -14.15 1.93 -8.63
N VAL A 158 -14.78 1.31 -7.64
CA VAL A 158 -16.08 1.78 -7.11
C VAL A 158 -15.94 3.16 -6.47
N ALA A 159 -14.93 3.39 -5.63
CA ALA A 159 -14.69 4.68 -5.00
C ALA A 159 -14.44 5.79 -6.05
N ILE A 160 -13.64 5.49 -7.08
CA ILE A 160 -13.39 6.44 -8.16
C ILE A 160 -14.67 6.68 -8.98
N ALA A 161 -15.46 5.64 -9.26
CA ALA A 161 -16.73 5.75 -9.98
C ALA A 161 -17.74 6.63 -9.24
N SER A 162 -17.80 6.51 -7.89
CA SER A 162 -18.65 7.36 -7.04
C SER A 162 -18.23 8.82 -7.13
N CYS A 163 -16.93 9.07 -7.04
CA CYS A 163 -16.37 10.41 -7.21
C CYS A 163 -16.64 10.96 -8.62
N TYR A 164 -16.41 10.16 -9.67
CA TYR A 164 -16.61 10.55 -11.06
C TYR A 164 -18.07 10.90 -11.39
N ALA A 165 -19.03 10.13 -10.86
CA ALA A 165 -20.47 10.39 -11.06
C ALA A 165 -20.88 11.78 -10.59
N MET A 166 -20.22 12.30 -9.56
CA MET A 166 -20.42 13.62 -8.98
C MET A 166 -19.96 14.75 -9.91
N LYS A 167 -19.07 14.47 -10.90
CA LYS A 167 -18.48 15.44 -11.85
C LYS A 167 -17.82 16.64 -11.14
N PRO A 168 -16.92 16.45 -10.18
CA PRO A 168 -16.23 17.55 -9.54
C PRO A 168 -15.31 18.28 -10.53
N ASP A 169 -14.81 19.46 -10.15
CA ASP A 169 -13.81 20.19 -10.93
C ASP A 169 -12.39 19.78 -10.57
N ILE A 170 -12.19 19.27 -9.35
CA ILE A 170 -10.93 18.80 -8.82
C ILE A 170 -11.09 17.33 -8.37
N TYR A 171 -10.22 16.46 -8.85
CA TYR A 171 -10.06 15.10 -8.34
C TYR A 171 -8.83 15.03 -7.43
N LEU A 172 -9.05 14.62 -6.19
CA LEU A 172 -8.01 14.50 -5.17
C LEU A 172 -7.87 13.02 -4.78
N PHE A 173 -6.71 12.43 -5.03
CA PHE A 173 -6.40 11.04 -4.70
C PHE A 173 -5.36 10.98 -3.59
N ASP A 174 -5.67 10.32 -2.47
CA ASP A 174 -4.74 10.13 -1.36
C ASP A 174 -4.24 8.68 -1.36
N GLU A 175 -2.99 8.46 -1.76
CA GLU A 175 -2.30 7.17 -1.86
C GLU A 175 -3.16 6.05 -2.51
N PRO A 176 -3.69 6.26 -3.73
CA PRO A 176 -4.67 5.36 -4.31
C PRO A 176 -4.11 3.97 -4.65
N THR A 177 -2.79 3.76 -4.64
CA THR A 177 -2.15 2.48 -4.99
C THR A 177 -1.72 1.64 -3.79
N ALA A 178 -1.93 2.09 -2.55
CA ALA A 178 -1.37 1.47 -1.35
C ALA A 178 -1.63 -0.05 -1.21
N ASN A 179 -2.78 -0.54 -1.67
CA ASN A 179 -3.20 -1.95 -1.55
C ASN A 179 -3.47 -2.60 -2.92
N LEU A 180 -2.96 -2.03 -4.00
CA LEU A 180 -3.19 -2.51 -5.36
C LEU A 180 -2.03 -3.38 -5.85
N ASP A 181 -2.37 -4.45 -6.58
CA ASP A 181 -1.41 -5.16 -7.41
C ASP A 181 -1.03 -4.33 -8.65
N ILE A 182 0.04 -4.71 -9.32
CA ILE A 182 0.57 -3.96 -10.48
C ILE A 182 -0.48 -3.82 -11.59
N GLN A 183 -1.30 -4.86 -11.82
CA GLN A 183 -2.37 -4.80 -12.84
C GLN A 183 -3.42 -3.74 -12.48
N SER A 184 -3.86 -3.72 -11.22
CA SER A 184 -4.81 -2.70 -10.73
C SER A 184 -4.22 -1.28 -10.76
N ILE A 185 -2.89 -1.13 -10.59
CA ILE A 185 -2.20 0.16 -10.75
C ILE A 185 -2.27 0.63 -12.21
N PHE A 186 -2.06 -0.25 -13.19
CA PHE A 186 -2.21 0.11 -14.60
C PHE A 186 -3.66 0.43 -14.96
N ASP A 187 -4.62 -0.30 -14.41
CA ASP A 187 -6.04 0.03 -14.59
C ASP A 187 -6.36 1.42 -14.02
N LEU A 188 -5.80 1.77 -12.85
CA LEU A 188 -5.91 3.13 -12.29
C LEU A 188 -5.25 4.17 -13.20
N ARG A 189 -4.06 3.88 -13.75
CA ARG A 189 -3.40 4.77 -14.72
C ARG A 189 -4.30 5.05 -15.93
N ASP A 190 -4.89 4.00 -16.50
CA ASP A 190 -5.80 4.15 -17.65
C ASP A 190 -7.01 5.06 -17.29
N ILE A 191 -7.56 4.92 -16.08
CA ILE A 191 -8.60 5.80 -15.54
C ILE A 191 -8.12 7.24 -15.43
N LEU A 192 -6.91 7.47 -14.88
CA LEU A 192 -6.35 8.82 -14.75
C LEU A 192 -6.08 9.46 -16.11
N ILE A 193 -5.71 8.69 -17.14
CA ILE A 193 -5.60 9.16 -18.54
C ILE A 193 -6.95 9.71 -19.02
N GLU A 194 -8.02 8.93 -18.81
CA GLU A 194 -9.36 9.37 -19.25
C GLU A 194 -9.82 10.61 -18.46
N LEU A 195 -9.56 10.67 -17.16
CA LEU A 195 -9.86 11.86 -16.36
C LEU A 195 -9.08 13.10 -16.85
N LYS A 196 -7.79 12.96 -17.15
CA LYS A 196 -6.96 14.07 -17.67
C LYS A 196 -7.51 14.63 -19.00
N LYS A 197 -8.02 13.76 -19.90
CA LYS A 197 -8.64 14.16 -21.16
C LYS A 197 -9.89 15.03 -20.97
N THR A 198 -10.56 14.95 -19.83
CA THR A 198 -11.74 15.78 -19.53
C THR A 198 -11.39 17.24 -19.17
N GLY A 199 -10.10 17.59 -19.07
CA GLY A 199 -9.62 18.91 -18.70
C GLY A 199 -9.85 19.28 -17.23
N LYS A 200 -10.13 18.30 -16.37
CA LYS A 200 -10.29 18.49 -14.93
C LYS A 200 -8.94 18.58 -14.22
N THR A 201 -8.91 19.26 -13.10
CA THR A 201 -7.72 19.34 -12.24
C THR A 201 -7.57 18.07 -11.45
N ILE A 202 -6.36 17.49 -11.45
CA ILE A 202 -6.08 16.22 -10.78
C ILE A 202 -4.89 16.41 -9.82
N VAL A 203 -5.09 16.05 -8.56
CA VAL A 203 -4.06 16.07 -7.52
C VAL A 203 -3.93 14.66 -6.97
N VAL A 204 -2.73 14.08 -7.07
CA VAL A 204 -2.43 12.74 -6.59
C VAL A 204 -1.35 12.82 -5.53
N LEU A 205 -1.65 12.44 -4.31
CA LEU A 205 -0.67 12.24 -3.26
C LEU A 205 -0.21 10.79 -3.34
N GLU A 206 1.08 10.55 -3.58
CA GLU A 206 1.52 9.19 -3.87
C GLU A 206 2.99 8.95 -3.51
N HIS A 207 3.29 7.71 -3.12
CA HIS A 207 4.65 7.22 -2.96
C HIS A 207 5.15 6.51 -4.21
N ARG A 208 4.33 5.66 -4.85
CA ARG A 208 4.67 4.94 -6.08
C ARG A 208 4.48 5.84 -7.29
N LEU A 209 5.56 6.26 -7.91
CA LEU A 209 5.52 7.32 -8.93
C LEU A 209 5.59 6.79 -10.37
N PHE A 210 6.09 5.57 -10.58
CA PHE A 210 6.42 5.04 -11.90
C PHE A 210 5.26 5.05 -12.92
N TYR A 211 4.01 4.90 -12.46
CA TYR A 211 2.83 4.86 -13.33
C TYR A 211 2.28 6.25 -13.68
N LEU A 212 2.81 7.30 -13.03
CA LEU A 212 2.36 8.70 -13.21
C LEU A 212 3.31 9.53 -14.08
N THR A 213 4.51 9.03 -14.40
CA THR A 213 5.58 9.79 -15.06
C THR A 213 5.18 10.41 -16.40
N GLU A 214 4.29 9.75 -17.15
CA GLU A 214 3.76 10.26 -18.44
C GLU A 214 2.50 11.12 -18.28
N LEU A 215 1.91 11.16 -17.09
CA LEU A 215 0.64 11.86 -16.85
C LEU A 215 0.82 13.20 -16.17
N LEU A 216 1.80 13.30 -15.25
CA LEU A 216 1.99 14.50 -14.44
C LEU A 216 2.50 15.68 -15.28
N ASP A 217 2.00 16.86 -14.96
CA ASP A 217 2.51 18.13 -15.49
C ASP A 217 3.56 18.69 -14.52
N ARG A 218 3.36 18.47 -13.21
CA ARG A 218 4.24 18.93 -12.14
C ARG A 218 4.25 17.94 -10.96
N ILE A 219 5.42 17.80 -10.33
CA ILE A 219 5.61 17.06 -9.09
C ILE A 219 6.08 18.01 -7.98
N ILE A 220 5.52 17.82 -6.80
CA ILE A 220 5.83 18.59 -5.59
C ILE A 220 6.39 17.62 -4.55
N VAL A 221 7.55 17.93 -4.00
CA VAL A 221 8.17 17.15 -2.92
C VAL A 221 7.88 17.85 -1.60
N LEU A 222 7.15 17.16 -0.73
CA LEU A 222 6.81 17.61 0.62
C LEU A 222 7.70 16.90 1.64
N ASN A 223 8.36 17.65 2.50
CA ASN A 223 9.20 17.13 3.57
C ASN A 223 8.98 17.92 4.85
N ASP A 224 8.77 17.22 5.98
CA ASP A 224 8.59 17.82 7.31
C ASP A 224 7.62 19.02 7.32
N GLY A 225 6.48 18.87 6.64
CA GLY A 225 5.43 19.89 6.58
C GLY A 225 5.71 21.06 5.65
N LYS A 226 6.80 21.04 4.85
CA LYS A 226 7.20 22.11 3.92
C LYS A 226 7.32 21.62 2.49
N ILE A 227 7.11 22.50 1.53
CA ILE A 227 7.44 22.22 0.12
C ILE A 227 8.96 22.36 -0.03
N GLU A 228 9.63 21.23 -0.26
CA GLU A 228 11.08 21.18 -0.48
C GLU A 228 11.45 21.54 -1.93
N GLY A 229 10.57 21.20 -2.87
CA GLY A 229 10.76 21.53 -4.27
C GLY A 229 9.53 21.28 -5.14
N GLU A 230 9.46 22.06 -6.23
CA GLU A 230 8.46 21.93 -7.29
C GLU A 230 9.16 21.78 -8.63
N TYR A 231 8.77 20.77 -9.40
CA TYR A 231 9.43 20.42 -10.65
C TYR A 231 8.41 20.13 -11.75
N SER A 232 8.65 20.60 -12.96
CA SER A 232 7.85 20.19 -14.10
C SER A 232 8.26 18.81 -14.61
N SER A 233 7.38 18.17 -15.37
CA SER A 233 7.58 16.81 -15.91
C SER A 233 8.87 16.62 -16.73
N GLN A 234 9.42 17.69 -17.32
CA GLN A 234 10.69 17.65 -18.07
C GLN A 234 11.94 17.41 -17.21
N TYR A 235 11.84 17.59 -15.88
CA TYR A 235 12.98 17.47 -14.95
C TYR A 235 12.93 16.18 -14.09
N LEU A 236 12.17 15.15 -14.48
CA LEU A 236 11.99 13.92 -13.67
C LEU A 236 13.30 13.19 -13.37
N ILE A 237 14.27 13.19 -14.30
CA ILE A 237 15.59 12.57 -14.09
C ILE A 237 16.37 13.34 -13.01
N GLU A 238 16.31 14.66 -13.04
CA GLU A 238 16.95 15.52 -12.03
C GLU A 238 16.35 15.29 -10.64
N ILE A 239 15.04 15.16 -10.55
CA ILE A 239 14.31 14.85 -9.30
C ILE A 239 14.84 13.56 -8.71
N GLN A 240 14.90 12.47 -9.48
CA GLN A 240 15.37 11.16 -9.01
C GLN A 240 16.80 11.22 -8.47
N SER A 241 17.67 12.05 -9.06
CA SER A 241 19.04 12.23 -8.58
C SER A 241 19.14 13.06 -7.31
N LYS A 242 18.28 14.08 -7.16
CA LYS A 242 18.28 15.06 -6.07
C LYS A 242 17.54 14.55 -4.82
N HIS A 243 16.42 13.85 -5.02
CA HIS A 243 15.57 13.30 -3.97
C HIS A 243 15.67 11.76 -3.99
N ARG A 244 16.74 11.22 -3.42
CA ARG A 244 16.95 9.75 -3.32
C ARG A 244 16.01 9.07 -2.32
N ASP A 245 15.28 9.84 -1.55
CA ASP A 245 14.31 9.39 -0.54
C ASP A 245 12.88 9.24 -1.07
N ILE A 246 12.65 9.54 -2.37
CA ILE A 246 11.42 9.19 -3.07
C ILE A 246 11.53 7.83 -3.76
N ARG A 247 10.38 7.18 -3.99
CA ARG A 247 10.29 5.91 -4.74
C ARG A 247 10.71 6.11 -6.20
N SER A 248 11.19 5.05 -6.82
CA SER A 248 11.71 5.13 -8.17
C SER A 248 10.66 5.60 -9.18
N LEU A 249 11.06 6.58 -10.01
CA LEU A 249 10.29 7.04 -11.17
C LEU A 249 10.42 6.06 -12.35
N TYR A 250 11.57 5.38 -12.46
CA TYR A 250 11.91 4.48 -13.56
C TYR A 250 12.30 3.11 -13.03
N LEU A 251 11.45 2.12 -13.20
CA LEU A 251 11.66 0.78 -12.65
C LEU A 251 12.71 -0.03 -13.43
N ASN A 252 12.94 0.29 -14.70
CA ASN A 252 13.90 -0.43 -15.55
C ASN A 252 15.35 -0.25 -15.10
N ASP A 253 15.66 0.88 -14.43
CA ASP A 253 17.01 1.22 -13.97
C ASP A 253 17.38 0.52 -12.66
N LEU A 254 16.44 -0.13 -12.02
CA LEU A 254 16.67 -0.83 -10.77
C LEU A 254 17.46 -2.13 -10.98
N GLU A 255 18.35 -2.43 -10.03
CA GLU A 255 19.14 -3.66 -10.00
C GLU A 255 18.71 -4.58 -8.85
N VAL A 256 19.00 -5.87 -9.01
CA VAL A 256 18.80 -6.86 -7.95
C VAL A 256 19.90 -6.71 -6.90
N VAL A 257 19.50 -6.39 -5.68
CA VAL A 257 20.43 -6.13 -4.57
C VAL A 257 20.91 -7.41 -3.90
N ASN A 258 19.97 -8.35 -3.65
CA ASN A 258 20.29 -9.60 -2.96
C ASN A 258 20.83 -10.66 -3.93
N GLN A 259 22.13 -10.86 -3.87
CA GLN A 259 22.84 -11.87 -4.69
C GLN A 259 23.34 -13.06 -3.86
N LYS A 260 22.84 -13.24 -2.62
CA LYS A 260 23.22 -14.38 -1.80
C LYS A 260 22.81 -15.69 -2.48
N GLU A 261 23.74 -16.66 -2.53
CA GLU A 261 23.44 -17.99 -3.04
C GLU A 261 22.74 -18.83 -1.96
N PRO A 262 21.77 -19.67 -2.37
CA PRO A 262 21.15 -20.64 -1.48
C PRO A 262 22.21 -21.56 -0.87
N LYS A 263 22.08 -21.86 0.43
CA LYS A 263 22.87 -22.91 1.06
C LYS A 263 22.15 -24.24 0.85
N ILE A 264 22.44 -24.91 -0.26
CA ILE A 264 21.84 -26.21 -0.60
C ILE A 264 22.45 -27.27 0.32
N GLU A 265 21.65 -27.80 1.22
CA GLU A 265 21.97 -28.92 2.11
C GLU A 265 21.18 -30.17 1.69
N GLU A 266 21.57 -31.36 2.18
CA GLU A 266 20.84 -32.61 1.93
C GLU A 266 19.37 -32.51 2.41
N THR A 267 19.13 -31.78 3.51
CA THR A 267 17.80 -31.59 4.09
C THR A 267 17.34 -30.16 3.95
N PRO A 268 16.25 -29.89 3.20
CA PRO A 268 15.70 -28.53 3.07
C PRO A 268 15.11 -28.03 4.41
N ILE A 269 15.11 -26.72 4.62
CA ILE A 269 14.49 -26.10 5.80
C ILE A 269 12.97 -26.24 5.74
N LEU A 270 12.39 -25.97 4.56
CA LEU A 270 10.95 -26.20 4.30
C LEU A 270 10.77 -27.05 3.05
N GLU A 271 9.97 -28.10 3.15
CA GLU A 271 9.52 -28.89 2.00
C GLU A 271 8.00 -29.04 2.04
N VAL A 272 7.35 -28.71 0.97
CA VAL A 272 5.90 -28.84 0.77
C VAL A 272 5.65 -29.79 -0.38
N LYS A 273 4.82 -30.82 -0.17
CA LYS A 273 4.51 -31.86 -1.18
C LYS A 273 3.01 -31.90 -1.42
N LYS A 274 2.60 -31.66 -2.67
CA LYS A 274 1.23 -31.78 -3.20
C LYS A 274 0.17 -31.16 -2.29
N LEU A 275 0.45 -29.93 -1.81
CA LEU A 275 -0.43 -29.19 -0.91
C LEU A 275 -1.63 -28.67 -1.67
N SER A 276 -2.84 -29.07 -1.22
CA SER A 276 -4.09 -28.55 -1.77
C SER A 276 -5.02 -28.05 -0.68
N TYR A 277 -5.77 -26.98 -0.98
CA TYR A 277 -6.67 -26.36 -0.02
C TYR A 277 -7.92 -25.75 -0.68
N PHE A 278 -9.05 -25.91 0.01
CA PHE A 278 -10.35 -25.30 -0.32
C PHE A 278 -11.09 -24.94 0.98
N HIS A 279 -11.88 -23.86 0.99
CA HIS A 279 -12.55 -23.37 2.21
C HIS A 279 -13.70 -24.28 2.64
N SER A 280 -14.55 -24.71 1.73
CA SER A 280 -15.73 -25.52 2.02
C SER A 280 -15.81 -26.73 1.09
N LYS A 281 -16.36 -27.83 1.58
CA LYS A 281 -16.65 -29.00 0.75
C LYS A 281 -17.72 -28.73 -0.33
N THR A 282 -18.51 -27.69 -0.16
CA THR A 282 -19.59 -27.28 -1.08
C THR A 282 -19.10 -26.33 -2.18
N GLU A 283 -17.91 -25.72 -2.01
CA GLU A 283 -17.30 -24.89 -3.05
C GLU A 283 -16.42 -25.78 -3.93
N ASN A 284 -16.85 -26.00 -5.17
CA ASN A 284 -16.09 -26.73 -6.19
C ASN A 284 -14.78 -26.01 -6.62
N TYR A 285 -14.36 -24.98 -5.89
CA TYR A 285 -13.19 -24.16 -6.21
C TYR A 285 -12.05 -24.43 -5.24
N SER A 286 -10.97 -25.01 -5.76
CA SER A 286 -9.73 -25.21 -5.01
C SER A 286 -8.89 -23.95 -5.06
N ILE A 287 -8.57 -23.37 -3.87
CA ILE A 287 -7.72 -22.19 -3.75
C ILE A 287 -6.26 -22.51 -4.06
N LEU A 288 -5.79 -23.68 -3.59
CA LEU A 288 -4.46 -24.19 -3.89
C LEU A 288 -4.56 -25.61 -4.46
N LYS A 289 -3.79 -25.89 -5.52
CA LYS A 289 -3.80 -27.14 -6.27
C LYS A 289 -2.38 -27.69 -6.40
N ASP A 290 -2.11 -28.81 -5.73
CA ASP A 290 -0.85 -29.57 -5.84
C ASP A 290 0.44 -28.76 -5.71
N ILE A 291 0.47 -27.78 -4.80
CA ILE A 291 1.64 -26.96 -4.55
C ILE A 291 2.78 -27.81 -3.99
N SER A 292 3.92 -27.80 -4.67
CA SER A 292 5.16 -28.46 -4.21
C SER A 292 6.31 -27.47 -4.28
N ILE A 293 6.99 -27.25 -3.14
CA ILE A 293 8.10 -26.31 -2.98
C ILE A 293 9.15 -26.91 -2.08
N THR A 294 10.42 -26.72 -2.45
CA THR A 294 11.57 -27.01 -1.60
C THR A 294 12.35 -25.72 -1.38
N ALA A 295 12.66 -25.38 -0.12
CA ALA A 295 13.35 -24.15 0.25
C ALA A 295 14.50 -24.40 1.21
N PHE A 296 15.63 -23.71 0.96
CA PHE A 296 16.92 -23.88 1.62
C PHE A 296 17.33 -22.64 2.41
N GLY A 297 18.42 -22.73 3.16
CA GLY A 297 18.98 -21.58 3.88
C GLY A 297 19.47 -20.49 2.93
N ASN A 298 19.51 -19.25 3.42
CA ASN A 298 19.82 -18.03 2.67
C ASN A 298 18.81 -17.67 1.55
N GLU A 299 17.74 -18.46 1.33
CA GLU A 299 16.73 -18.07 0.36
C GLU A 299 15.77 -17.03 0.94
N ILE A 300 15.57 -15.95 0.20
CA ILE A 300 14.47 -15.00 0.35
C ILE A 300 13.60 -15.13 -0.88
N ILE A 301 12.49 -15.83 -0.73
CA ILE A 301 11.63 -16.26 -1.82
C ILE A 301 10.46 -15.28 -1.95
N GLY A 302 10.41 -14.55 -3.06
CA GLY A 302 9.26 -13.73 -3.41
C GLY A 302 8.11 -14.57 -3.92
N ILE A 303 6.95 -14.50 -3.30
CA ILE A 303 5.71 -15.11 -3.78
C ILE A 303 4.86 -14.04 -4.44
N ILE A 304 4.69 -14.16 -5.75
CA ILE A 304 3.93 -13.20 -6.57
C ILE A 304 2.71 -13.87 -7.21
N GLY A 305 1.76 -13.09 -7.70
CA GLY A 305 0.54 -13.54 -8.35
C GLY A 305 -0.63 -12.62 -8.05
N GLU A 306 -1.74 -12.75 -8.75
CA GLU A 306 -2.93 -11.91 -8.58
C GLU A 306 -3.49 -11.95 -7.16
N ASN A 307 -4.29 -10.93 -6.82
CA ASN A 307 -5.02 -10.93 -5.56
C ASN A 307 -6.04 -12.08 -5.55
N GLY A 308 -6.13 -12.79 -4.41
CA GLY A 308 -7.04 -13.94 -4.26
C GLY A 308 -6.51 -15.27 -4.79
N VAL A 309 -5.33 -15.35 -5.43
CA VAL A 309 -4.78 -16.61 -6.00
C VAL A 309 -4.31 -17.63 -4.95
N GLY A 310 -4.28 -17.23 -3.65
CA GLY A 310 -3.93 -18.14 -2.56
C GLY A 310 -2.56 -17.92 -1.90
N LYS A 311 -1.83 -16.84 -2.21
CA LYS A 311 -0.51 -16.55 -1.63
C LYS A 311 -0.53 -16.52 -0.08
N THR A 312 -1.38 -15.68 0.50
CA THR A 312 -1.58 -15.59 1.96
C THR A 312 -2.07 -16.91 2.55
N THR A 313 -2.95 -17.64 1.84
CA THR A 313 -3.45 -18.95 2.25
C THR A 313 -2.32 -19.96 2.34
N PHE A 314 -1.40 -19.98 1.37
CA PHE A 314 -0.21 -20.82 1.38
C PHE A 314 0.67 -20.55 2.62
N GLY A 315 0.98 -19.28 2.89
CA GLY A 315 1.77 -18.91 4.07
C GLY A 315 1.10 -19.32 5.38
N ARG A 316 -0.22 -19.09 5.52
CA ARG A 316 -1.00 -19.49 6.70
C ARG A 316 -1.06 -21.02 6.89
N LEU A 317 -1.12 -21.78 5.82
CA LEU A 317 -1.02 -23.24 5.88
C LEU A 317 0.36 -23.67 6.36
N CYS A 318 1.44 -23.11 5.80
CA CYS A 318 2.81 -23.41 6.26
C CYS A 318 3.00 -23.05 7.73
N ALA A 319 2.47 -21.92 8.19
CA ALA A 319 2.54 -21.50 9.59
C ALA A 319 1.66 -22.33 10.54
N GLY A 320 0.77 -23.18 10.01
CA GLY A 320 -0.15 -23.98 10.82
C GLY A 320 -1.36 -23.21 11.36
N LEU A 321 -1.59 -21.99 10.84
CA LEU A 321 -2.78 -21.18 11.14
C LEU A 321 -4.04 -21.74 10.44
N LEU A 322 -3.82 -22.48 9.35
CA LEU A 322 -4.85 -23.23 8.63
C LEU A 322 -4.43 -24.71 8.56
N LYS A 323 -5.43 -25.59 8.55
CA LYS A 323 -5.21 -27.03 8.38
C LYS A 323 -5.29 -27.40 6.91
N GLU A 324 -4.24 -28.05 6.39
CA GLU A 324 -4.21 -28.61 5.03
C GLU A 324 -5.32 -29.64 4.82
N LYS A 325 -5.87 -29.69 3.61
CA LYS A 325 -6.82 -30.71 3.19
C LYS A 325 -6.11 -31.91 2.61
N ASN A 326 -5.15 -31.68 1.71
CA ASN A 326 -4.28 -32.69 1.11
C ASN A 326 -2.83 -32.20 1.14
N GLY A 327 -1.88 -33.16 1.00
CA GLY A 327 -0.47 -32.89 0.95
C GLY A 327 0.25 -33.04 2.30
N SER A 328 1.50 -32.61 2.32
CA SER A 328 2.37 -32.73 3.50
C SER A 328 3.35 -31.58 3.57
N ILE A 329 3.62 -31.10 4.77
CA ILE A 329 4.59 -30.04 5.05
C ILE A 329 5.64 -30.56 5.99
N PHE A 330 6.91 -30.43 5.60
CA PHE A 330 8.08 -30.86 6.34
C PHE A 330 8.90 -29.62 6.72
N ILE A 331 9.39 -29.60 7.96
CA ILE A 331 10.34 -28.59 8.46
C ILE A 331 11.57 -29.35 8.93
N GLN A 332 12.73 -29.04 8.33
CA GLN A 332 14.02 -29.73 8.60
C GLN A 332 13.85 -31.26 8.50
N GLY A 333 13.25 -31.74 7.38
CA GLY A 333 13.01 -33.15 7.08
C GLY A 333 11.90 -33.81 7.90
N LYS A 334 11.32 -33.16 8.90
CA LYS A 334 10.28 -33.74 9.77
C LYS A 334 8.89 -33.34 9.30
N LYS A 335 8.03 -34.32 8.96
CA LYS A 335 6.61 -34.08 8.66
C LYS A 335 5.89 -33.57 9.90
N LEU A 336 5.28 -32.39 9.85
CA LEU A 336 4.60 -31.78 10.97
C LEU A 336 3.11 -31.56 10.70
N LYS A 337 2.26 -32.00 11.65
CA LYS A 337 0.84 -31.63 11.66
C LYS A 337 0.69 -30.10 11.93
N TYR A 338 -0.41 -29.48 11.42
CA TYR A 338 -0.60 -28.03 11.47
C TYR A 338 -0.36 -27.40 12.84
N LYS A 339 -0.90 -27.98 13.96
CA LYS A 339 -0.68 -27.47 15.32
C LYS A 339 0.78 -27.49 15.78
N LYS A 340 1.60 -28.42 15.26
CA LYS A 340 3.03 -28.55 15.60
C LYS A 340 3.93 -27.61 14.79
N ARG A 341 3.38 -26.90 13.80
CA ARG A 341 4.07 -25.87 13.02
C ARG A 341 3.99 -24.50 13.68
N LEU A 342 3.00 -24.28 14.57
CA LEU A 342 2.92 -23.06 15.38
C LEU A 342 4.20 -22.86 16.18
N GLY A 343 4.79 -21.66 16.10
CA GLY A 343 6.07 -21.31 16.73
C GLY A 343 7.33 -21.82 16.00
N LYS A 344 7.21 -22.68 14.97
CA LYS A 344 8.32 -23.10 14.10
C LYS A 344 8.37 -22.34 12.80
N VAL A 345 7.22 -21.88 12.34
CA VAL A 345 7.03 -20.96 11.22
C VAL A 345 6.37 -19.71 11.77
N TYR A 346 6.99 -18.56 11.55
CA TYR A 346 6.43 -17.28 11.93
C TYR A 346 5.73 -16.65 10.72
N PHE A 347 4.59 -16.01 10.94
CA PHE A 347 3.81 -15.36 9.90
C PHE A 347 3.56 -13.91 10.30
N VAL A 348 4.18 -12.96 9.58
CA VAL A 348 3.95 -11.52 9.72
C VAL A 348 2.75 -11.16 8.85
N MET A 349 1.70 -10.65 9.47
CA MET A 349 0.44 -10.29 8.80
C MET A 349 0.58 -8.95 8.06
N GLN A 350 -0.21 -8.79 6.99
CA GLN A 350 -0.30 -7.55 6.22
C GLN A 350 -0.74 -6.37 7.09
N ASP A 351 -1.74 -6.58 7.92
CA ASP A 351 -2.23 -5.58 8.87
C ASP A 351 -1.61 -5.84 10.24
N SER A 352 -0.68 -4.97 10.64
CA SER A 352 0.05 -5.06 11.90
C SER A 352 -0.84 -4.90 13.13
N ASP A 353 -2.00 -4.22 13.01
CA ASP A 353 -2.91 -4.00 14.13
C ASP A 353 -3.53 -5.31 14.65
N PHE A 354 -3.62 -6.34 13.79
CA PHE A 354 -4.07 -7.67 14.19
C PHE A 354 -2.97 -8.54 14.84
N GLN A 355 -1.76 -8.03 14.99
CA GLN A 355 -0.64 -8.81 15.48
C GLN A 355 0.08 -8.20 16.72
N LEU A 356 -0.23 -6.94 17.06
CA LEU A 356 0.37 -6.21 18.15
C LEU A 356 -0.60 -6.13 19.35
N PHE A 357 -0.22 -6.74 20.50
CA PHE A 357 -1.10 -6.93 21.66
C PHE A 357 -0.49 -6.50 23.00
N ALA A 358 0.82 -6.22 23.06
CA ALA A 358 1.50 -5.86 24.31
C ALA A 358 1.14 -4.44 24.79
N GLY A 359 1.40 -4.19 26.08
CA GLY A 359 1.27 -2.86 26.67
C GLY A 359 2.36 -1.87 26.23
N SER A 360 3.52 -2.39 25.79
CA SER A 360 4.61 -1.58 25.28
C SER A 360 5.32 -2.24 24.08
N VAL A 361 6.02 -1.42 23.29
CA VAL A 361 6.87 -1.86 22.16
C VAL A 361 7.91 -2.89 22.62
N LYS A 362 8.53 -2.68 23.80
CA LYS A 362 9.55 -3.56 24.35
C LYS A 362 8.97 -4.92 24.77
N GLU A 363 7.77 -4.93 25.36
CA GLU A 363 7.08 -6.16 25.74
C GLU A 363 6.63 -6.98 24.55
N GLU A 364 6.27 -6.33 23.43
CA GLU A 364 5.81 -6.99 22.21
C GLU A 364 6.83 -8.00 21.67
N LEU A 365 8.13 -7.76 21.86
CA LEU A 365 9.20 -8.68 21.44
C LEU A 365 9.14 -10.04 22.14
N SER A 366 8.49 -10.14 23.29
CA SER A 366 8.43 -11.35 24.11
C SER A 366 7.07 -12.05 24.10
N ILE A 367 6.03 -11.38 23.61
CA ILE A 367 4.66 -11.90 23.67
C ILE A 367 4.51 -13.17 22.81
N GLY A 368 3.75 -14.16 23.30
CA GLY A 368 3.49 -15.41 22.58
C GLY A 368 4.68 -16.34 22.40
N LYS A 369 5.79 -16.11 23.10
CA LYS A 369 7.06 -16.86 22.98
C LYS A 369 7.49 -17.45 24.32
N PRO A 370 6.79 -18.45 24.88
CA PRO A 370 7.04 -18.95 26.24
C PRO A 370 8.44 -19.52 26.42
N ASN A 371 9.13 -19.92 25.36
CA ASN A 371 10.46 -20.52 25.39
C ASN A 371 11.59 -19.52 25.08
N VAL A 372 11.29 -18.29 24.70
CA VAL A 372 12.29 -17.27 24.35
C VAL A 372 12.29 -16.23 25.45
N LYS A 373 13.32 -16.24 26.28
CA LYS A 373 13.57 -15.24 27.32
C LYS A 373 14.64 -14.28 26.81
N LEU A 374 14.20 -13.20 26.18
CA LEU A 374 15.11 -12.12 25.79
C LEU A 374 15.46 -11.27 26.99
N THR A 375 16.76 -11.01 27.19
CA THR A 375 17.23 -10.00 28.12
C THR A 375 16.88 -8.62 27.67
N ASP A 376 16.88 -7.63 28.55
CA ASP A 376 16.61 -6.24 28.16
C ASP A 376 17.65 -5.70 27.18
N GLU A 377 18.91 -6.13 27.29
CA GLU A 377 19.97 -5.78 26.33
C GLU A 377 19.68 -6.31 24.91
N GLU A 378 19.21 -7.56 24.80
CA GLU A 378 18.83 -8.16 23.52
C GLU A 378 17.62 -7.45 22.91
N LYS A 379 16.61 -7.12 23.72
CA LYS A 379 15.46 -6.33 23.26
C LYS A 379 15.90 -4.97 22.74
N ASN A 380 16.72 -4.23 23.49
CA ASN A 380 17.21 -2.91 23.09
C ASN A 380 18.04 -3.00 21.81
N LYS A 381 18.87 -4.03 21.64
CA LYS A 381 19.62 -4.26 20.39
C LYS A 381 18.70 -4.52 19.19
N ILE A 382 17.62 -5.28 19.39
CA ILE A 382 16.62 -5.49 18.35
C ILE A 382 15.93 -4.16 18.01
N LEU A 383 15.39 -3.44 19.01
CA LEU A 383 14.70 -2.17 18.79
C LEU A 383 15.58 -1.14 18.06
N SER A 384 16.86 -1.05 18.46
CA SER A 384 17.84 -0.17 17.83
C SER A 384 18.06 -0.53 16.35
N LYS A 385 18.19 -1.84 16.04
CA LYS A 385 18.36 -2.33 14.66
C LYS A 385 17.19 -1.93 13.76
N PHE A 386 15.98 -1.81 14.32
CA PHE A 386 14.75 -1.43 13.59
C PHE A 386 14.41 0.06 13.70
N GLY A 387 15.24 0.88 14.39
CA GLY A 387 15.03 2.32 14.55
C GLY A 387 13.73 2.66 15.28
N ILE A 388 13.42 1.89 16.34
CA ILE A 388 12.23 2.07 17.18
C ILE A 388 12.54 2.11 18.68
N SER A 389 13.81 2.28 19.06
CA SER A 389 14.24 2.36 20.47
C SER A 389 13.58 3.52 21.21
N ASP A 390 13.41 4.68 20.56
CA ASP A 390 12.83 5.88 21.16
C ASP A 390 11.35 5.71 21.55
N PHE A 391 10.76 4.60 21.17
CA PHE A 391 9.35 4.28 21.40
C PHE A 391 9.16 3.07 22.33
N GLU A 392 10.22 2.58 23.00
CA GLU A 392 10.21 1.30 23.72
C GLU A 392 9.10 1.16 24.76
N ASP A 393 8.76 2.25 25.45
CA ASP A 393 7.71 2.31 26.48
C ASP A 393 6.33 2.69 25.95
N ARG A 394 6.22 3.07 24.67
CA ARG A 394 4.93 3.46 24.08
C ARG A 394 4.07 2.24 23.80
N HIS A 395 2.75 2.43 23.89
CA HIS A 395 1.80 1.41 23.45
C HIS A 395 1.90 1.24 21.92
N PRO A 396 1.99 -0.01 21.39
CA PRO A 396 2.17 -0.27 19.95
C PRO A 396 1.15 0.42 19.06
N MET A 397 -0.10 0.57 19.51
CA MET A 397 -1.17 1.22 18.74
C MET A 397 -0.96 2.73 18.52
N THR A 398 -0.07 3.38 19.30
CA THR A 398 0.27 4.81 19.13
C THR A 398 1.35 5.05 18.07
N LEU A 399 1.96 3.98 17.56
CA LEU A 399 2.98 4.07 16.54
C LEU A 399 2.40 4.40 15.17
N SER A 400 3.19 5.07 14.32
CA SER A 400 2.85 5.23 12.90
C SER A 400 2.82 3.87 12.19
N ARG A 401 2.16 3.80 11.03
CA ARG A 401 2.06 2.57 10.23
C ARG A 401 3.43 1.94 9.94
N GLY A 402 4.42 2.74 9.52
CA GLY A 402 5.77 2.26 9.26
C GLY A 402 6.50 1.78 10.52
N GLN A 403 6.27 2.43 11.68
CA GLN A 403 6.83 1.99 12.96
C GLN A 403 6.19 0.67 13.42
N LYS A 404 4.87 0.51 13.31
CA LYS A 404 4.15 -0.75 13.58
C LYS A 404 4.68 -1.89 12.69
N GLN A 405 4.89 -1.63 11.41
CA GLN A 405 5.45 -2.61 10.48
C GLN A 405 6.86 -3.04 10.89
N ARG A 406 7.73 -2.09 11.26
CA ARG A 406 9.07 -2.43 11.77
C ARG A 406 9.02 -3.21 13.09
N LEU A 407 8.07 -2.90 13.97
CA LEU A 407 7.86 -3.66 15.20
C LEU A 407 7.43 -5.11 14.92
N THR A 408 6.48 -5.34 14.00
CA THR A 408 6.08 -6.72 13.65
C THR A 408 7.22 -7.53 13.02
N ILE A 409 8.10 -6.88 12.25
CA ILE A 409 9.30 -7.54 11.72
C ILE A 409 10.30 -7.82 12.88
N ALA A 410 10.47 -6.89 13.82
CA ALA A 410 11.30 -7.08 14.99
C ALA A 410 10.82 -8.28 15.85
N THR A 411 9.50 -8.45 15.99
CA THR A 411 8.94 -9.64 16.68
C THR A 411 9.20 -10.93 15.90
N ALA A 412 9.24 -10.90 14.58
CA ALA A 412 9.62 -12.08 13.78
C ALA A 412 11.09 -12.46 14.00
N VAL A 413 12.00 -11.47 14.09
CA VAL A 413 13.43 -11.72 14.41
C VAL A 413 13.61 -12.39 15.74
N SER A 414 12.87 -11.95 16.76
CA SER A 414 12.95 -12.50 18.12
C SER A 414 12.31 -13.89 18.27
N SER A 415 11.71 -14.46 17.19
CA SER A 415 10.93 -15.70 17.26
C SER A 415 11.75 -17.00 17.15
N GLU A 416 13.05 -16.99 16.90
CA GLU A 416 13.88 -18.19 16.63
C GLU A 416 13.36 -19.09 15.49
N SER A 417 12.31 -18.69 14.78
CA SER A 417 11.71 -19.47 13.69
C SER A 417 12.69 -19.61 12.53
N LYS A 418 12.78 -20.82 11.96
CA LYS A 418 13.63 -21.10 10.79
C LYS A 418 12.95 -20.71 9.47
N VAL A 419 11.64 -20.60 9.48
CA VAL A 419 10.80 -20.19 8.34
C VAL A 419 9.98 -18.98 8.76
N ILE A 420 10.10 -17.90 8.00
CA ILE A 420 9.35 -16.65 8.26
C ILE A 420 8.64 -16.22 6.98
N PHE A 421 7.35 -15.96 7.10
CA PHE A 421 6.54 -15.36 6.04
C PHE A 421 6.28 -13.89 6.35
N PHE A 422 6.43 -13.02 5.35
CA PHE A 422 6.04 -11.62 5.38
C PHE A 422 4.94 -11.39 4.34
N ASP A 423 3.75 -10.99 4.79
CA ASP A 423 2.59 -10.75 3.91
C ASP A 423 2.44 -9.24 3.67
N GLU A 424 2.76 -8.78 2.45
CA GLU A 424 2.75 -7.38 2.00
C GLU A 424 3.47 -6.40 2.95
N PRO A 425 4.75 -6.63 3.31
CA PRO A 425 5.42 -5.88 4.37
C PRO A 425 5.75 -4.43 4.01
N THR A 426 5.55 -4.00 2.77
CA THR A 426 5.84 -2.63 2.29
C THR A 426 4.62 -1.88 1.78
N SER A 427 3.40 -2.42 2.01
CA SER A 427 2.17 -1.76 1.55
C SER A 427 2.02 -0.35 2.12
N GLY A 428 1.95 0.68 1.25
CA GLY A 428 1.81 2.09 1.64
C GLY A 428 3.05 2.68 2.33
N LEU A 429 4.24 2.11 2.15
CA LEU A 429 5.48 2.67 2.68
C LEU A 429 6.18 3.59 1.66
N ASP A 430 6.77 4.67 2.19
CA ASP A 430 7.71 5.51 1.48
C ASP A 430 9.05 4.78 1.22
N LYS A 431 9.93 5.41 0.46
CA LYS A 431 11.25 4.85 0.12
C LYS A 431 12.09 4.52 1.34
N ASN A 432 12.21 5.45 2.28
CA ASN A 432 13.04 5.26 3.47
C ASN A 432 12.53 4.12 4.36
N SER A 433 11.22 4.06 4.58
CA SER A 433 10.60 2.98 5.36
C SER A 433 10.75 1.63 4.65
N MET A 434 10.59 1.58 3.33
CA MET A 434 10.82 0.38 2.53
C MET A 434 12.28 -0.08 2.62
N ASP A 435 13.25 0.83 2.51
CA ASP A 435 14.68 0.50 2.60
C ASP A 435 15.05 -0.02 3.99
N LEU A 436 14.46 0.52 5.07
CA LEU A 436 14.64 0.01 6.42
C LEU A 436 14.08 -1.40 6.58
N VAL A 437 12.89 -1.67 6.03
CA VAL A 437 12.29 -3.02 6.00
C VAL A 437 13.17 -3.97 5.20
N SER A 438 13.66 -3.54 4.03
CA SER A 438 14.56 -4.35 3.17
C SER A 438 15.84 -4.73 3.90
N LYS A 439 16.52 -3.75 4.50
CA LYS A 439 17.74 -3.99 5.31
C LYS A 439 17.47 -4.93 6.48
N SER A 440 16.30 -4.80 7.10
CA SER A 440 15.91 -5.65 8.21
C SER A 440 15.72 -7.10 7.78
N ILE A 441 15.01 -7.34 6.68
CA ILE A 441 14.79 -8.69 6.12
C ILE A 441 16.11 -9.31 5.66
N LEU A 442 16.95 -8.56 4.95
CA LEU A 442 18.29 -9.01 4.55
C LEU A 442 19.17 -9.37 5.75
N GLY A 443 19.05 -8.61 6.84
CA GLY A 443 19.81 -8.86 8.07
C GLY A 443 19.30 -10.05 8.91
N ILE A 444 18.10 -10.61 8.61
CA ILE A 444 17.58 -11.83 9.22
C ILE A 444 18.04 -13.07 8.45
N SER A 445 18.24 -12.91 7.13
CA SER A 445 18.61 -14.01 6.23
C SER A 445 19.98 -14.57 6.59
N ASP A 446 20.00 -15.81 7.02
CA ASP A 446 21.21 -16.59 7.33
C ASP A 446 21.10 -18.02 6.80
N ALA A 447 22.20 -18.79 6.95
CA ALA A 447 22.29 -20.16 6.45
C ALA A 447 21.25 -21.13 7.02
N ASP A 448 20.68 -20.79 8.16
CA ASP A 448 19.73 -21.61 8.90
C ASP A 448 18.29 -21.16 8.77
N LYS A 449 18.01 -20.16 7.94
CA LYS A 449 16.67 -19.59 7.75
C LYS A 449 16.28 -19.48 6.29
N VAL A 450 15.01 -19.65 6.04
CA VAL A 450 14.35 -19.32 4.78
C VAL A 450 13.25 -18.31 5.01
N LEU A 451 13.22 -17.27 4.18
CA LEU A 451 12.27 -16.19 4.27
C LEU A 451 11.36 -16.21 3.04
N PHE A 452 10.08 -16.01 3.24
CA PHE A 452 9.09 -15.86 2.19
C PHE A 452 8.51 -14.45 2.25
N VAL A 453 8.47 -13.78 1.11
CA VAL A 453 7.94 -12.42 0.96
C VAL A 453 6.80 -12.46 -0.04
N ILE A 454 5.58 -12.29 0.43
CA ILE A 454 4.42 -12.10 -0.44
C ILE A 454 4.35 -10.60 -0.73
N SER A 455 4.55 -10.21 -1.98
CA SER A 455 4.47 -8.79 -2.35
C SER A 455 4.18 -8.60 -3.84
N HIS A 456 3.58 -7.44 -4.15
CA HIS A 456 3.38 -6.92 -5.51
C HIS A 456 4.33 -5.77 -5.82
N ASP A 457 5.20 -5.41 -4.88
CA ASP A 457 6.10 -4.28 -5.00
C ASP A 457 7.39 -4.68 -5.71
N TYR A 458 7.50 -4.36 -7.01
CA TYR A 458 8.66 -4.71 -7.84
C TYR A 458 9.97 -4.19 -7.27
N GLU A 459 10.02 -2.93 -6.85
CA GLU A 459 11.21 -2.29 -6.28
C GLU A 459 11.66 -3.01 -5.01
N PHE A 460 10.71 -3.38 -4.15
CA PHE A 460 10.99 -4.13 -2.94
C PHE A 460 11.45 -5.57 -3.22
N LEU A 461 10.81 -6.27 -4.15
CA LEU A 461 11.22 -7.63 -4.54
C LEU A 461 12.65 -7.66 -5.06
N LEU A 462 13.06 -6.69 -5.90
CA LEU A 462 14.44 -6.57 -6.37
C LEU A 462 15.43 -6.28 -5.24
N SER A 463 14.99 -5.57 -4.18
CA SER A 463 15.87 -5.21 -3.07
C SER A 463 16.15 -6.37 -2.11
N VAL A 464 15.26 -7.36 -1.99
CA VAL A 464 15.37 -8.40 -0.95
C VAL A 464 15.42 -9.83 -1.48
N CYS A 465 14.68 -10.16 -2.55
CA CYS A 465 14.51 -11.54 -2.99
C CYS A 465 15.69 -12.02 -3.85
N ASN A 466 16.01 -13.32 -3.76
CA ASN A 466 16.95 -14.02 -4.65
C ASN A 466 16.29 -15.17 -5.44
N ARG A 467 14.99 -15.45 -5.17
CA ARG A 467 14.17 -16.42 -5.91
C ARG A 467 12.73 -15.93 -5.97
N ILE A 468 12.03 -16.20 -7.06
CA ILE A 468 10.62 -15.84 -7.28
C ILE A 468 9.81 -17.09 -7.55
N ILE A 469 8.67 -17.21 -6.90
CA ILE A 469 7.65 -18.22 -7.18
C ILE A 469 6.37 -17.48 -7.60
N TYR A 470 5.92 -17.78 -8.82
CA TYR A 470 4.70 -17.19 -9.38
C TYR A 470 3.51 -18.13 -9.23
N PHE A 471 2.48 -17.66 -8.52
CA PHE A 471 1.21 -18.34 -8.34
C PHE A 471 0.19 -17.86 -9.36
N GLN A 472 -0.41 -18.80 -10.10
CA GLN A 472 -1.50 -18.55 -11.02
C GLN A 472 -2.55 -19.66 -10.90
N ASN A 473 -3.84 -19.29 -10.86
CA ASN A 473 -4.97 -20.24 -10.78
C ASN A 473 -4.86 -21.30 -9.65
N GLY A 474 -4.20 -20.92 -8.54
CA GLY A 474 -3.98 -21.80 -7.39
C GLY A 474 -2.81 -22.79 -7.53
N SER A 475 -2.01 -22.68 -8.58
CA SER A 475 -0.83 -23.53 -8.88
C SER A 475 0.44 -22.67 -9.00
N ILE A 476 1.61 -23.31 -8.98
CA ILE A 476 2.88 -22.64 -9.30
C ILE A 476 3.06 -22.71 -10.81
N GLU A 477 3.13 -21.53 -11.43
CA GLU A 477 3.35 -21.40 -12.88
C GLU A 477 4.83 -21.20 -13.22
N ALA A 478 5.58 -20.50 -12.36
CA ALA A 478 7.00 -20.31 -12.53
C ALA A 478 7.72 -20.31 -11.18
N ASP A 479 8.96 -20.80 -11.20
CA ASP A 479 9.91 -20.81 -10.08
C ASP A 479 11.31 -20.56 -10.66
N PHE A 480 11.95 -19.43 -10.28
CA PHE A 480 13.22 -19.06 -10.88
C PHE A 480 14.08 -18.20 -9.93
N LYS A 481 15.41 -18.28 -10.10
CA LYS A 481 16.36 -17.42 -9.41
C LYS A 481 16.19 -15.98 -9.90
N LEU A 482 16.14 -15.03 -8.97
CA LEU A 482 16.07 -13.61 -9.26
C LEU A 482 17.48 -13.03 -9.29
N ASN A 483 17.87 -12.47 -10.44
CA ASN A 483 19.10 -11.76 -10.70
C ASN A 483 18.87 -10.70 -11.78
N ASN A 484 19.92 -9.97 -12.19
CA ASN A 484 19.80 -8.92 -13.19
C ASN A 484 19.36 -9.44 -14.57
N ASP A 485 19.63 -10.71 -14.91
CA ASP A 485 19.20 -11.32 -16.18
C ASP A 485 17.71 -11.67 -16.16
N THR A 486 17.18 -12.05 -14.98
CA THR A 486 15.80 -12.50 -14.81
C THR A 486 14.85 -11.42 -14.30
N LYS A 487 15.34 -10.23 -13.92
CA LYS A 487 14.49 -9.11 -13.44
C LYS A 487 13.45 -8.69 -14.47
N LYS A 488 13.77 -8.77 -15.77
CA LYS A 488 12.82 -8.48 -16.85
C LYS A 488 11.66 -9.47 -16.86
N LYS A 489 11.92 -10.77 -16.67
CA LYS A 489 10.89 -11.80 -16.54
C LYS A 489 9.95 -11.52 -15.36
N LEU A 490 10.50 -11.06 -14.22
CA LEU A 490 9.67 -10.65 -13.08
C LEU A 490 8.74 -9.51 -13.46
N TRP A 491 9.26 -8.47 -14.14
CA TRP A 491 8.46 -7.35 -14.60
C TRP A 491 7.35 -7.77 -15.57
N GLU A 492 7.68 -8.59 -16.58
CA GLU A 492 6.72 -9.10 -17.56
C GLU A 492 5.56 -9.88 -16.89
N ILE A 493 5.87 -10.70 -15.86
CA ILE A 493 4.85 -11.42 -15.09
C ILE A 493 3.96 -10.44 -14.32
N LEU A 494 4.53 -9.47 -13.61
CA LEU A 494 3.78 -8.52 -12.78
C LEU A 494 2.93 -7.56 -13.63
N SER A 495 3.47 -7.08 -14.75
CA SER A 495 2.79 -6.14 -15.65
C SER A 495 1.91 -6.82 -16.69
N LYS A 496 1.96 -8.16 -16.83
CA LYS A 496 1.31 -8.92 -17.93
C LYS A 496 1.67 -8.39 -19.32
N GLY A 497 2.89 -7.88 -19.48
CA GLY A 497 3.41 -7.37 -20.75
C GLY A 497 2.91 -5.98 -21.13
N ARG A 498 2.36 -5.19 -20.19
CA ARG A 498 2.03 -3.76 -20.36
C ARG A 498 3.24 -2.85 -20.20
#